data_e9ac337f332e57b16a60a46d6d372b47
#
_entry.id   e9ac337f332e57b16a60a46d6d372b47
#
_cell.length_a   1.000
_cell.length_b   1.000
_cell.length_c   1.000
_cell.angle_alpha   90.00
_cell.angle_beta   90.00
_cell.angle_gamma   90.00
#
_symmetry.space_group_name_H-M   'P 1'
#
loop_
_entity.id
_entity.type
_entity.pdbx_description
1 polymer ?
#
loop_
_entity_poly.entity_id
_entity_poly.type
_entity_poly.pdbx_seq_one_letter_code
_entity_poly.pdbx_strand_id
1 'polypeptide(L)'
;MALARAVAAKPEIIFFDEPTTGLDPIMADVINELIVKCVHELGATTLSITHDMASARKIADRVAMLYDGRIIWQGPKRDIDHSGNPFVDQFIHGRAEGPIKMQVRRL
;
A
#
# COMPACT_ATOMS: atom_id res chain seq x y z
N MET A 1 8.25 12.28 14.69
CA MET A 1 7.79 11.34 13.63
C MET A 1 6.82 12.03 12.70
N ALA A 2 6.95 11.78 11.41
CA ALA A 2 6.08 12.40 10.40
C ALA A 2 4.58 12.09 10.61
N LEU A 3 4.25 10.89 11.07
CA LEU A 3 2.87 10.51 11.36
C LEU A 3 2.25 11.39 12.47
N ALA A 4 3.00 11.62 13.54
CA ALA A 4 2.52 12.45 14.64
C ALA A 4 2.26 13.89 14.20
N ARG A 5 3.09 14.44 13.32
CA ARG A 5 2.88 15.78 12.77
C ARG A 5 1.64 15.84 11.89
N ALA A 6 1.45 14.84 11.03
CA ALA A 6 0.28 14.79 10.16
C ALA A 6 -1.01 14.74 10.98
N VAL A 7 -1.05 13.91 12.02
CA VAL A 7 -2.22 13.75 12.88
C VAL A 7 -2.47 15.02 13.69
N ALA A 8 -1.42 15.64 14.23
CA ALA A 8 -1.55 16.86 15.04
C ALA A 8 -2.12 18.04 14.25
N ALA A 9 -1.87 18.11 12.96
CA ALA A 9 -2.39 19.15 12.08
C ALA A 9 -3.88 18.99 11.74
N LYS A 10 -4.48 17.84 12.05
CA LYS A 10 -5.89 17.50 11.77
C LYS A 10 -6.30 17.77 10.32
N PRO A 11 -5.57 17.24 9.33
CA PRO A 11 -5.85 17.48 7.92
C PRO A 11 -7.10 16.72 7.47
N GLU A 12 -7.71 17.18 6.37
CA GLU A 12 -8.81 16.46 5.71
C GLU A 12 -8.27 15.29 4.88
N ILE A 13 -7.07 15.45 4.32
CA ILE A 13 -6.38 14.44 3.52
C ILE A 13 -5.00 14.22 4.10
N ILE A 14 -4.66 12.95 4.32
CA ILE A 14 -3.34 12.54 4.79
C ILE A 14 -2.68 11.69 3.72
N PHE A 15 -1.43 12.00 3.41
CA PHE A 15 -0.62 11.26 2.45
C PHE A 15 0.47 10.49 3.20
N PHE A 16 0.50 9.17 2.99
CA PHE A 16 1.54 8.30 3.56
C PHE A 16 2.40 7.76 2.42
N ASP A 17 3.70 7.94 2.53
CA ASP A 17 4.66 7.41 1.56
C ASP A 17 5.48 6.31 2.21
N GLU A 18 5.17 5.07 1.86
CA GLU A 18 5.84 3.86 2.37
C GLU A 18 6.06 3.88 3.89
N PRO A 19 4.98 4.00 4.69
CA PRO A 19 5.12 4.25 6.13
C PRO A 19 5.76 3.12 6.92
N THR A 20 5.79 1.91 6.37
CA THR A 20 6.35 0.73 7.03
C THR A 20 7.69 0.27 6.44
N THR A 21 8.23 1.01 5.48
CA THR A 21 9.51 0.68 4.84
C THR A 21 10.65 0.67 5.86
N GLY A 22 11.46 -0.39 5.83
CA GLY A 22 12.58 -0.56 6.73
C GLY A 22 12.24 -1.12 8.10
N LEU A 23 10.96 -1.38 8.37
CA LEU A 23 10.52 -1.97 9.63
C LEU A 23 10.41 -3.49 9.53
N ASP A 24 10.64 -4.18 10.64
CA ASP A 24 10.34 -5.62 10.70
C ASP A 24 8.82 -5.84 10.66
N PRO A 25 8.35 -7.08 10.39
CA PRO A 25 6.92 -7.34 10.25
C PRO A 25 6.08 -7.00 11.48
N ILE A 26 6.63 -7.15 12.68
CA ILE A 26 5.90 -6.84 13.92
C ILE A 26 5.71 -5.33 14.06
N MET A 27 6.77 -4.56 13.87
CA MET A 27 6.71 -3.11 13.95
C MET A 27 5.87 -2.52 12.82
N ALA A 28 5.97 -3.09 11.62
CA ALA A 28 5.11 -2.69 10.50
C ALA A 28 3.64 -2.86 10.84
N ASP A 29 3.27 -3.97 11.47
CA ASP A 29 1.89 -4.22 11.88
C ASP A 29 1.42 -3.22 12.94
N VAL A 30 2.27 -2.88 13.91
CA VAL A 30 1.97 -1.86 14.92
C VAL A 30 1.69 -0.51 14.27
N ILE A 31 2.53 -0.10 13.32
CA ILE A 31 2.36 1.17 12.60
C ILE A 31 1.07 1.14 11.78
N ASN A 32 0.77 0.04 11.11
CA ASN A 32 -0.47 -0.10 10.34
C ASN A 32 -1.72 0.01 11.22
N GLU A 33 -1.71 -0.61 12.40
CA GLU A 33 -2.80 -0.48 13.36
C GLU A 33 -2.97 0.97 13.83
N LEU A 34 -1.86 1.65 14.08
CA LEU A 34 -1.89 3.05 14.48
C LEU A 34 -2.47 3.93 13.36
N ILE A 35 -2.09 3.69 12.12
CA ILE A 35 -2.63 4.42 10.96
C ILE A 35 -4.14 4.22 10.87
N VAL A 36 -4.61 2.99 10.92
CA VAL A 36 -6.05 2.68 10.84
C VAL A 36 -6.83 3.38 11.95
N LYS A 37 -6.32 3.31 13.18
CA LYS A 37 -6.94 3.94 14.33
C LYS A 37 -7.01 5.46 14.18
N CYS A 38 -5.91 6.10 13.85
CA CYS A 38 -5.84 7.55 13.71
C CYS A 38 -6.71 8.06 12.58
N VAL A 39 -6.72 7.38 11.44
CA VAL A 39 -7.56 7.74 10.29
C VAL A 39 -9.03 7.62 10.65
N HIS A 40 -9.40 6.55 11.33
CA HIS A 40 -10.78 6.33 11.75
C HIS A 40 -11.26 7.42 12.74
N GLU A 41 -10.43 7.75 13.73
CA GLU A 41 -10.75 8.78 14.73
C GLU A 41 -10.85 10.17 14.11
N LEU A 42 -9.99 10.48 13.13
CA LEU A 42 -10.00 11.79 12.47
C LEU A 42 -11.08 11.90 11.39
N GLY A 43 -11.58 10.78 10.88
CA GLY A 43 -12.47 10.78 9.72
C GLY A 43 -11.81 11.31 8.45
N ALA A 44 -10.48 11.24 8.37
CA ALA A 44 -9.72 11.76 7.23
C ALA A 44 -9.73 10.80 6.04
N THR A 45 -9.63 11.37 4.85
CA THR A 45 -9.34 10.61 3.63
C THR A 45 -7.83 10.42 3.52
N THR A 46 -7.39 9.22 3.18
CA THR A 46 -5.96 8.94 3.08
C THR A 46 -5.58 8.36 1.74
N LEU A 47 -4.37 8.71 1.30
CA LEU A 47 -3.71 8.10 0.16
C LEU A 47 -2.37 7.56 0.65
N SER A 48 -2.17 6.26 0.51
CA SER A 48 -0.93 5.61 0.91
C SER A 48 -0.24 5.00 -0.29
N ILE A 49 1.07 5.18 -0.38
CA ILE A 49 1.92 4.51 -1.37
C ILE A 49 2.71 3.45 -0.62
N THR A 50 2.59 2.20 -1.07
CA THR A 50 3.34 1.09 -0.50
C THR A 50 3.52 -0.03 -1.52
N HIS A 51 4.61 -0.77 -1.40
CA HIS A 51 4.83 -2.02 -2.13
C HIS A 51 4.61 -3.23 -1.23
N ASP A 52 4.29 -3.01 0.04
CA ASP A 52 4.03 -4.06 1.02
C ASP A 52 2.54 -4.42 0.99
N MET A 53 2.23 -5.60 0.46
CA MET A 53 0.85 -6.06 0.32
C MET A 53 0.17 -6.32 1.66
N ALA A 54 0.91 -6.76 2.67
CA ALA A 54 0.35 -6.96 4.00
C ALA A 54 -0.16 -5.64 4.57
N SER A 55 0.63 -4.56 4.43
CA SER A 55 0.23 -3.21 4.83
C SER A 55 -0.96 -2.72 4.02
N ALA A 56 -0.92 -2.86 2.71
CA ALA A 56 -2.00 -2.42 1.84
C ALA A 56 -3.33 -3.09 2.19
N ARG A 57 -3.31 -4.41 2.41
CA ARG A 57 -4.52 -5.15 2.80
C ARG A 57 -5.08 -4.69 4.14
N LYS A 58 -4.24 -4.24 5.05
CA LYS A 58 -4.66 -3.81 6.39
C LYS A 58 -5.23 -2.41 6.39
N ILE A 59 -4.59 -1.47 5.70
CA ILE A 59 -4.95 -0.05 5.80
C ILE A 59 -5.88 0.45 4.70
N ALA A 60 -5.98 -0.25 3.58
CA ALA A 60 -6.73 0.25 2.42
C ALA A 60 -8.19 -0.19 2.43
N ASP A 61 -9.05 0.70 1.93
CA ASP A 61 -10.41 0.34 1.49
C ASP A 61 -10.40 0.02 0.00
N ARG A 62 -9.65 0.80 -0.78
CA ARG A 62 -9.47 0.63 -2.21
C ARG A 62 -7.98 0.59 -2.53
N VAL A 63 -7.64 -0.17 -3.55
CA VAL A 63 -6.26 -0.34 -4.01
C VAL A 63 -6.15 0.00 -5.49
N ALA A 64 -5.08 0.67 -5.85
CA ALA A 64 -4.73 0.91 -7.24
C ALA A 64 -3.30 0.42 -7.47
N MET A 65 -3.06 -0.26 -8.58
CA MET A 65 -1.72 -0.69 -8.95
C MET A 65 -1.14 0.20 -10.02
N LEU A 66 0.04 0.73 -9.75
CA LEU A 66 0.80 1.55 -10.69
C LEU A 66 1.89 0.68 -11.34
N TYR A 67 1.94 0.72 -12.65
CA TYR A 67 2.98 0.03 -13.41
C TYR A 67 3.31 0.83 -14.67
N ASP A 68 4.60 1.01 -14.92
CA ASP A 68 5.10 1.74 -16.09
C ASP A 68 4.43 3.11 -16.28
N GLY A 69 4.29 3.85 -15.17
CA GLY A 69 3.70 5.19 -15.18
C GLY A 69 2.19 5.24 -15.35
N ARG A 70 1.50 4.12 -15.26
CA ARG A 70 0.05 4.04 -15.44
C ARG A 70 -0.61 3.24 -14.34
N ILE A 71 -1.85 3.62 -14.02
CA ILE A 71 -2.70 2.80 -13.16
C ILE A 71 -3.30 1.70 -14.04
N ILE A 72 -2.89 0.46 -13.79
CA ILE A 72 -3.30 -0.70 -14.60
C ILE A 72 -4.47 -1.46 -13.98
N TRP A 73 -4.79 -1.20 -12.73
CA TRP A 73 -5.92 -1.80 -12.04
C TRP A 73 -6.31 -0.93 -10.84
N GLN A 74 -7.60 -0.88 -10.53
CA GLN A 74 -8.10 -0.28 -9.30
C GLN A 74 -9.40 -0.95 -8.89
N GLY A 75 -9.66 -0.98 -7.61
CA GLY A 75 -10.88 -1.57 -7.06
C GLY A 75 -10.83 -1.72 -5.55
N PRO A 76 -11.91 -2.25 -4.96
CA PRO A 76 -11.93 -2.57 -3.53
C PRO A 76 -10.83 -3.60 -3.21
N LYS A 77 -10.26 -3.51 -2.01
CA LYS A 77 -9.19 -4.44 -1.63
C LYS A 77 -9.63 -5.91 -1.67
N ARG A 78 -10.92 -6.17 -1.44
CA ARG A 78 -11.46 -7.53 -1.50
C ARG A 78 -11.36 -8.17 -2.88
N ASP A 79 -11.29 -7.36 -3.93
CA ASP A 79 -11.25 -7.84 -5.31
C ASP A 79 -9.83 -8.02 -5.84
N ILE A 80 -8.80 -7.71 -5.05
CA ILE A 80 -7.41 -7.76 -5.51
C ILE A 80 -6.97 -9.18 -5.88
N ASP A 81 -7.48 -10.20 -5.19
CA ASP A 81 -7.16 -11.59 -5.48
C ASP A 81 -7.92 -12.11 -6.70
N HIS A 82 -8.90 -11.37 -7.17
CA HIS A 82 -9.78 -11.72 -8.30
C HIS A 82 -9.82 -10.59 -9.32
N SER A 83 -8.69 -9.90 -9.51
CA SER A 83 -8.63 -8.71 -10.37
C SER A 83 -8.84 -9.02 -11.85
N GLY A 84 -8.55 -10.25 -12.27
CA GLY A 84 -8.52 -10.61 -13.68
C GLY A 84 -7.35 -10.01 -14.44
N ASN A 85 -6.42 -9.38 -13.75
CA ASN A 85 -5.27 -8.71 -14.34
C ASN A 85 -3.99 -9.49 -14.02
N PRO A 86 -3.28 -10.01 -15.02
CA PRO A 86 -2.08 -10.84 -14.78
C PRO A 86 -0.93 -10.08 -14.12
N PHE A 87 -0.82 -8.76 -14.33
CA PHE A 87 0.18 -7.93 -13.64
C PHE A 87 -0.09 -7.86 -12.14
N VAL A 88 -1.34 -7.61 -11.77
CA VAL A 88 -1.75 -7.59 -10.37
C VAL A 88 -1.52 -8.94 -9.72
N ASP A 89 -1.94 -10.01 -10.39
CA ASP A 89 -1.83 -11.37 -9.87
C ASP A 89 -0.37 -11.75 -9.62
N GLN A 90 0.52 -11.43 -10.55
CA GLN A 90 1.96 -11.67 -10.37
C GLN A 90 2.50 -10.90 -9.17
N PHE A 91 2.16 -9.62 -9.06
CA PHE A 91 2.67 -8.75 -8.02
C PHE A 91 2.23 -9.19 -6.63
N ILE A 92 0.93 -9.45 -6.44
CA ILE A 92 0.40 -9.81 -5.12
C ILE A 92 0.87 -11.18 -4.63
N HIS A 93 1.18 -12.10 -5.54
CA HIS A 93 1.67 -13.43 -5.20
C HIS A 93 3.20 -13.51 -5.21
N GLY A 94 3.89 -12.45 -5.59
CA GLY A 94 5.35 -12.41 -5.60
C GLY A 94 5.98 -13.42 -6.55
N ARG A 95 5.35 -13.68 -7.70
CA ARG A 95 5.84 -14.66 -8.67
C ARG A 95 6.93 -14.07 -9.56
N ALA A 96 7.99 -14.82 -9.77
CA ALA A 96 9.06 -14.42 -10.68
C ALA A 96 8.61 -14.41 -12.14
N GLU A 97 7.70 -15.32 -12.49
CA GLU A 97 7.17 -15.43 -13.83
C GLU A 97 5.86 -14.67 -13.99
N GLY A 98 5.69 -14.01 -15.12
CA GLY A 98 4.50 -13.25 -15.45
C GLY A 98 4.83 -12.09 -16.38
N PRO A 99 3.83 -11.21 -16.64
CA PRO A 99 4.03 -10.07 -17.54
C PRO A 99 5.00 -9.02 -17.02
N ILE A 100 5.18 -8.90 -15.69
CA ILE A 100 6.17 -8.01 -15.11
C ILE A 100 7.54 -8.69 -15.19
N LYS A 101 8.47 -8.05 -15.89
CA LYS A 101 9.82 -8.58 -16.04
C LYS A 101 10.78 -7.77 -15.20
N MET A 102 11.52 -8.48 -14.34
CA MET A 102 12.58 -7.88 -13.56
C MET A 102 13.84 -7.79 -14.39
N GLN A 103 14.45 -6.60 -14.39
CA GLN A 103 15.78 -6.44 -14.93
C GLN A 103 16.78 -6.85 -13.87
N VAL A 104 17.43 -7.98 -14.09
CA VAL A 104 18.51 -8.43 -13.20
C VAL A 104 19.80 -7.81 -13.70
N ARG A 105 20.37 -6.90 -12.91
CA ARG A 105 21.69 -6.35 -13.21
C ARG A 105 22.74 -7.35 -12.79
N ARG A 106 23.62 -7.68 -13.73
CA ARG A 106 24.83 -8.43 -13.40
C ARG A 106 25.83 -7.47 -12.77
N LEU A 107 26.29 -7.85 -11.62
CA LEU A 107 27.37 -7.15 -10.97
C LEU A 107 28.72 -7.57 -11.51
#